data_7abe4af285741241fd3de128debfb574
#
_entry.id   7abe4af285741241fd3de128debfb574
#
_cell.length_a   1.000
_cell.length_b   1.000
_cell.length_c   1.000
_cell.angle_alpha   90.00
_cell.angle_beta   90.00
_cell.angle_gamma   90.00
#
_symmetry.space_group_name_H-M   'P 1'
#
loop_
_entity.id
_entity.type
_entity.pdbx_description
1 polymer ?
#
loop_
_entity_poly.entity_id
_entity_poly.type
_entity_poly.pdbx_seq_one_letter_code
_entity_poly.pdbx_strand_id
1 'polypeptide(L)'
;FLMIRRPPRSTLFPYTTLFRSAAYTGWYCVYEERFWTEKDLGPDNTCPDCGRGVDRVEETNYFFKMSEYQEALIEHIEQNPDWIVPEERKNEVLGFLQQPLGDLSISRPKSRVHWGITLPFDEDHTAYVWVDALANYLTASGAIDATQPIGEQGFEDVSGSWWPCDLHLVGKDIITMHAVYWPTLLMGVGLPVPKQILAHGWWVVDDTKMSKSIGNVIDPLALSDEFGTDAVRWFLLREMPTGADASYSIERFMTRYGELANVLGNLASRVIAMVDKYRDGVVPDAPGTGL
;
A
#
# COMPACT_ATOMS: atom_id res chain seq x y z
N PHE A 1 0.59 1.94 -16.86
CA PHE A 1 0.18 3.09 -17.73
C PHE A 1 -1.15 2.78 -18.37
N LEU A 2 -2.26 3.29 -17.82
CA LEU A 2 -3.57 3.24 -18.47
C LEU A 2 -3.66 4.28 -19.58
N MET A 3 -3.06 4.03 -20.75
CA MET A 3 -3.34 4.81 -21.95
C MET A 3 -4.61 4.29 -22.62
N ILE A 4 -5.77 4.77 -22.21
CA ILE A 4 -7.04 4.47 -22.88
C ILE A 4 -7.13 5.36 -24.15
N ARG A 5 -6.87 4.80 -25.34
CA ARG A 5 -7.32 5.43 -26.59
C ARG A 5 -8.86 5.41 -26.60
N ARG A 6 -9.52 6.42 -27.21
CA ARG A 6 -10.98 6.47 -27.38
C ARG A 6 -11.47 5.10 -27.87
N PRO A 7 -12.31 4.39 -27.13
CA PRO A 7 -12.88 3.15 -27.62
C PRO A 7 -13.75 3.46 -28.86
N PRO A 8 -13.82 2.54 -29.82
CA PRO A 8 -14.81 2.65 -30.88
C PRO A 8 -16.21 2.76 -30.24
N ARG A 9 -17.09 3.58 -30.81
CA ARG A 9 -18.42 3.94 -30.30
C ARG A 9 -19.39 2.77 -29.99
N SER A 10 -18.93 1.53 -30.08
CA SER A 10 -19.75 0.32 -29.96
C SER A 10 -19.34 -0.67 -28.89
N THR A 11 -18.29 -0.44 -28.08
CA THR A 11 -17.95 -1.30 -26.94
C THR A 11 -18.36 -0.59 -25.65
N LEU A 12 -19.53 -0.93 -25.20
CA LEU A 12 -20.19 -0.52 -24.00
C LEU A 12 -19.51 -1.15 -22.75
N PHE A 13 -18.40 -0.54 -22.28
CA PHE A 13 -18.27 -0.38 -20.84
C PHE A 13 -18.78 1.01 -20.52
N PRO A 14 -19.79 1.14 -19.64
CA PRO A 14 -20.36 2.45 -19.35
C PRO A 14 -19.41 3.21 -18.43
N TYR A 15 -18.37 3.86 -18.98
CA TYR A 15 -17.56 4.85 -18.24
C TYR A 15 -18.44 5.85 -17.49
N THR A 16 -19.59 6.15 -18.04
CA THR A 16 -20.61 7.01 -17.43
C THR A 16 -21.26 6.43 -16.20
N THR A 17 -21.20 5.12 -15.96
CA THR A 17 -21.77 4.50 -14.75
C THR A 17 -20.77 4.48 -13.60
N LEU A 18 -19.45 4.32 -13.85
CA LEU A 18 -18.42 4.23 -12.82
C LEU A 18 -17.89 5.60 -12.39
N PHE A 19 -17.94 6.60 -13.26
CA PHE A 19 -17.36 7.92 -13.03
C PHE A 19 -18.40 9.03 -13.20
N ARG A 20 -18.18 10.12 -12.47
CA ARG A 20 -18.90 11.38 -12.65
C ARG A 20 -17.94 12.55 -12.63
N SER A 21 -18.26 13.61 -13.39
CA SER A 21 -17.59 14.91 -13.27
C SER A 21 -18.33 15.77 -12.28
N ALA A 22 -17.64 16.43 -11.36
CA ALA A 22 -18.24 17.35 -10.40
C ALA A 22 -17.26 18.47 -10.05
N ALA A 23 -17.81 19.64 -9.76
CA ALA A 23 -17.09 20.70 -9.08
C ALA A 23 -16.83 20.26 -7.62
N TYR A 24 -15.62 20.47 -7.16
CA TYR A 24 -15.21 20.22 -5.80
C TYR A 24 -14.58 21.47 -5.21
N THR A 25 -15.01 21.85 -4.04
CA THR A 25 -14.42 22.94 -3.27
C THR A 25 -13.87 22.36 -1.98
N GLY A 26 -12.60 22.56 -1.72
CA GLY A 26 -11.94 22.06 -0.51
C GLY A 26 -10.70 22.84 -0.15
N TRP A 27 -10.15 22.53 1.03
CA TRP A 27 -8.86 23.05 1.48
C TRP A 27 -7.74 22.15 0.99
N TYR A 28 -6.85 22.68 0.16
CA TYR A 28 -5.80 21.90 -0.51
C TYR A 28 -4.42 22.21 0.06
N CYS A 29 -3.72 21.17 0.48
CA CYS A 29 -2.32 21.25 0.82
C CYS A 29 -1.46 20.93 -0.41
N VAL A 30 -0.72 21.91 -0.90
CA VAL A 30 0.15 21.75 -2.08
C VAL A 30 1.31 20.78 -1.82
N TYR A 31 1.78 20.66 -0.56
CA TYR A 31 2.93 19.84 -0.20
C TYR A 31 2.58 18.37 -0.03
N GLU A 32 1.37 18.07 0.48
CA GLU A 32 0.86 16.71 0.65
C GLU A 32 -0.02 16.29 -0.54
N GLU A 33 -0.24 17.20 -1.52
CA GLU A 33 -1.11 17.00 -2.69
C GLU A 33 -2.50 16.44 -2.31
N ARG A 34 -3.06 16.94 -1.20
CA ARG A 34 -4.26 16.39 -0.59
C ARG A 34 -5.27 17.47 -0.23
N PHE A 35 -6.56 17.12 -0.41
CA PHE A 35 -7.67 17.92 0.09
C PHE A 35 -8.01 17.55 1.53
N TRP A 36 -8.41 18.57 2.27
CA TRP A 36 -8.90 18.46 3.64
C TRP A 36 -10.31 19.04 3.76
N THR A 37 -11.11 18.47 4.65
CA THR A 37 -12.36 19.11 5.04
C THR A 37 -12.07 20.18 6.08
N GLU A 38 -12.98 21.15 6.23
CA GLU A 38 -12.80 22.24 7.19
C GLU A 38 -12.65 21.74 8.64
N LYS A 39 -13.21 20.55 8.94
CA LYS A 39 -13.14 19.92 10.27
C LYS A 39 -11.78 19.29 10.57
N ASP A 40 -11.03 18.95 9.54
CA ASP A 40 -9.76 18.25 9.67
C ASP A 40 -8.57 19.22 9.75
N LEU A 41 -8.81 20.52 9.51
CA LEU A 41 -7.74 21.52 9.51
C LEU A 41 -7.18 21.75 10.92
N GLY A 42 -5.88 21.96 10.97
CA GLY A 42 -5.20 22.48 12.15
C GLY A 42 -5.51 23.96 12.42
N PRO A 43 -4.97 24.54 13.51
CA PRO A 43 -5.10 25.95 13.80
C PRO A 43 -4.69 26.82 12.60
N ASP A 44 -5.39 27.95 12.40
CA ASP A 44 -5.12 28.91 11.32
C ASP A 44 -5.18 28.33 9.91
N ASN A 45 -6.06 27.35 9.67
CA ASN A 45 -6.22 26.63 8.41
C ASN A 45 -4.91 25.99 7.95
N THR A 46 -4.24 25.27 8.82
CA THR A 46 -3.02 24.54 8.49
C THR A 46 -3.32 23.07 8.17
N CYS A 47 -2.47 22.48 7.33
CA CYS A 47 -2.49 21.05 7.04
C CYS A 47 -2.16 20.25 8.30
N PRO A 48 -2.98 19.29 8.71
CA PRO A 48 -2.72 18.48 9.91
C PRO A 48 -1.48 17.59 9.78
N ASP A 49 -1.09 17.21 8.56
CA ASP A 49 0.06 16.33 8.34
C ASP A 49 1.40 17.09 8.33
N CYS A 50 1.48 18.26 7.67
CA CYS A 50 2.75 19.00 7.53
C CYS A 50 2.77 20.37 8.23
N GLY A 51 1.66 20.80 8.85
CA GLY A 51 1.57 22.07 9.59
C GLY A 51 1.61 23.34 8.74
N ARG A 52 1.66 23.23 7.39
CA ARG A 52 1.71 24.38 6.47
C ARG A 52 0.31 24.89 6.14
N GLY A 53 0.22 26.16 5.71
CA GLY A 53 -1.04 26.75 5.26
C GLY A 53 -1.63 25.97 4.08
N VAL A 54 -2.96 25.90 4.03
CA VAL A 54 -3.71 25.31 2.92
C VAL A 54 -4.55 26.36 2.20
N ASP A 55 -4.76 26.19 0.89
CA ASP A 55 -5.53 27.10 0.05
C ASP A 55 -6.94 26.56 -0.17
N ARG A 56 -7.94 27.46 -0.15
CA ARG A 56 -9.28 27.09 -0.58
C ARG A 56 -9.34 27.06 -2.09
N VAL A 57 -9.61 25.88 -2.66
CA VAL A 57 -9.57 25.63 -4.09
C VAL A 57 -10.92 25.13 -4.56
N GLU A 58 -11.35 25.63 -5.71
CA GLU A 58 -12.49 25.11 -6.47
C GLU A 58 -11.97 24.59 -7.80
N GLU A 59 -12.25 23.32 -8.08
CA GLU A 59 -11.85 22.67 -9.33
C GLU A 59 -12.89 21.63 -9.76
N THR A 60 -12.96 21.36 -11.05
CA THR A 60 -13.79 20.27 -11.57
C THR A 60 -12.92 19.05 -11.75
N ASN A 61 -13.33 17.94 -11.12
CA ASN A 61 -12.60 16.68 -11.17
C ASN A 61 -13.53 15.55 -11.64
N TYR A 62 -12.91 14.46 -12.06
CA TYR A 62 -13.58 13.18 -12.25
C TYR A 62 -13.54 12.38 -10.94
N PHE A 63 -14.65 11.76 -10.62
CA PHE A 63 -14.82 10.96 -9.41
C PHE A 63 -15.23 9.54 -9.77
N PHE A 64 -14.57 8.57 -9.18
CA PHE A 64 -15.02 7.19 -9.15
C PHE A 64 -16.12 7.05 -8.10
N LYS A 65 -17.24 6.43 -8.46
CA LYS A 65 -18.38 6.22 -7.55
C LYS A 65 -18.08 5.13 -6.53
N MET A 66 -17.09 5.39 -5.71
CA MET A 66 -16.61 4.47 -4.68
C MET A 66 -17.70 4.13 -3.67
N SER A 67 -18.62 5.07 -3.41
CA SER A 67 -19.76 4.90 -2.53
C SER A 67 -20.67 3.72 -2.91
N GLU A 68 -20.76 3.38 -4.20
CA GLU A 68 -21.59 2.24 -4.68
C GLU A 68 -21.02 0.87 -4.28
N TYR A 69 -19.75 0.82 -3.83
CA TYR A 69 -19.03 -0.43 -3.47
C TYR A 69 -18.84 -0.61 -1.96
N GLN A 70 -19.35 0.32 -1.13
CA GLN A 70 -19.16 0.28 0.32
C GLN A 70 -19.71 -0.99 0.96
N GLU A 71 -20.95 -1.35 0.65
CA GLU A 71 -21.60 -2.55 1.19
C GLU A 71 -20.88 -3.83 0.76
N ALA A 72 -20.51 -3.93 -0.52
CA ALA A 72 -19.79 -5.09 -1.05
C ALA A 72 -18.40 -5.25 -0.40
N LEU A 73 -17.71 -4.14 -0.12
CA LEU A 73 -16.43 -4.16 0.56
C LEU A 73 -16.57 -4.60 2.02
N ILE A 74 -17.57 -4.08 2.75
CA ILE A 74 -17.85 -4.50 4.13
C ILE A 74 -18.14 -5.99 4.18
N GLU A 75 -19.03 -6.47 3.30
CA GLU A 75 -19.38 -7.90 3.20
C GLU A 75 -18.12 -8.75 2.93
N HIS A 76 -17.26 -8.30 2.01
CA HIS A 76 -16.00 -9.00 1.73
C HIS A 76 -15.10 -9.10 2.96
N ILE A 77 -14.94 -8.02 3.73
CA ILE A 77 -14.11 -8.01 4.95
C ILE A 77 -14.70 -8.94 6.03
N GLU A 78 -16.03 -8.95 6.19
CA GLU A 78 -16.72 -9.78 7.18
C GLU A 78 -16.65 -11.27 6.83
N GLN A 79 -16.77 -11.62 5.54
CA GLN A 79 -16.68 -12.99 5.05
C GLN A 79 -15.24 -13.55 5.07
N ASN A 80 -14.24 -12.66 5.10
CA ASN A 80 -12.81 -13.01 5.09
C ASN A 80 -12.10 -12.40 6.29
N PRO A 81 -12.23 -12.95 7.50
CA PRO A 81 -11.77 -12.32 8.75
C PRO A 81 -10.27 -12.07 8.81
N ASP A 82 -9.48 -12.84 8.06
CA ASP A 82 -8.02 -12.72 7.97
C ASP A 82 -7.56 -11.92 6.73
N TRP A 83 -8.47 -11.28 6.03
CA TRP A 83 -8.12 -10.52 4.84
C TRP A 83 -7.28 -9.27 5.14
N ILE A 84 -7.54 -8.61 6.29
CA ILE A 84 -6.72 -7.50 6.79
C ILE A 84 -6.06 -7.93 8.10
N VAL A 85 -4.75 -7.87 8.14
CA VAL A 85 -3.91 -8.25 9.29
C VAL A 85 -3.03 -7.07 9.68
N PRO A 86 -2.88 -6.80 10.99
CA PRO A 86 -3.52 -7.41 12.13
C PRO A 86 -4.96 -6.93 12.35
N GLU A 87 -5.63 -7.53 13.32
CA GLU A 87 -7.05 -7.26 13.62
C GLU A 87 -7.34 -5.78 13.94
N GLU A 88 -6.40 -5.09 14.60
CA GLU A 88 -6.52 -3.67 14.90
C GLU A 88 -6.67 -2.85 13.62
N ARG A 89 -5.96 -3.23 12.56
CA ARG A 89 -6.04 -2.54 11.26
C ARG A 89 -7.34 -2.86 10.54
N LYS A 90 -7.84 -4.08 10.66
CA LYS A 90 -9.20 -4.43 10.18
C LYS A 90 -10.25 -3.58 10.87
N ASN A 91 -10.18 -3.46 12.19
CA ASN A 91 -11.13 -2.67 12.97
C ASN A 91 -11.07 -1.17 12.62
N GLU A 92 -9.88 -0.64 12.34
CA GLU A 92 -9.69 0.73 11.84
C GLU A 92 -10.40 0.93 10.49
N VAL A 93 -10.22 0.01 9.55
CA VAL A 93 -10.89 0.07 8.23
C VAL A 93 -12.41 -0.06 8.37
N LEU A 94 -12.90 -1.00 9.17
CA LEU A 94 -14.33 -1.14 9.43
C LEU A 94 -14.90 0.10 10.12
N GLY A 95 -14.16 0.70 11.08
CA GLY A 95 -14.54 1.98 11.70
C GLY A 95 -14.65 3.13 10.70
N PHE A 96 -13.71 3.20 9.75
CA PHE A 96 -13.79 4.16 8.63
C PHE A 96 -15.03 3.93 7.77
N LEU A 97 -15.35 2.68 7.46
CA LEU A 97 -16.51 2.29 6.64
C LEU A 97 -17.86 2.40 7.35
N GLN A 98 -17.91 2.71 8.65
CA GLN A 98 -19.16 3.06 9.36
C GLN A 98 -19.75 4.41 8.91
N GLN A 99 -18.89 5.29 8.38
CA GLN A 99 -19.35 6.54 7.79
C GLN A 99 -19.68 6.33 6.31
N PRO A 100 -20.65 7.10 5.76
CA PRO A 100 -20.91 7.04 4.32
C PRO A 100 -19.63 7.31 3.52
N LEU A 101 -19.27 6.35 2.68
CA LEU A 101 -18.08 6.46 1.84
C LEU A 101 -18.32 7.51 0.75
N GLY A 102 -17.44 8.50 0.66
CA GLY A 102 -17.45 9.47 -0.43
C GLY A 102 -16.91 8.90 -1.73
N ASP A 103 -17.23 9.52 -2.86
CA ASP A 103 -16.65 9.16 -4.13
C ASP A 103 -15.18 9.59 -4.19
N LEU A 104 -14.34 8.76 -4.82
CA LEU A 104 -12.90 9.01 -4.93
C LEU A 104 -12.58 9.93 -6.11
N SER A 105 -11.97 11.08 -5.84
CA SER A 105 -11.43 11.92 -6.92
C SER A 105 -10.26 11.23 -7.61
N ILE A 106 -10.41 10.97 -8.91
CA ILE A 106 -9.44 10.23 -9.73
C ILE A 106 -8.63 11.11 -10.67
N SER A 107 -8.89 12.42 -10.69
CA SER A 107 -8.20 13.35 -11.58
C SER A 107 -7.80 14.64 -10.90
N ARG A 108 -6.90 15.37 -11.56
CA ARG A 108 -6.53 16.76 -11.26
C ARG A 108 -6.47 17.55 -12.55
N PRO A 109 -6.86 18.84 -12.56
CA PRO A 109 -6.64 19.69 -13.73
C PRO A 109 -5.15 19.82 -14.06
N LYS A 110 -4.80 19.78 -15.34
CA LYS A 110 -3.40 19.98 -15.80
C LYS A 110 -2.81 21.33 -15.40
N SER A 111 -3.65 22.33 -15.21
CA SER A 111 -3.20 23.64 -14.69
C SER A 111 -2.57 23.53 -13.29
N ARG A 112 -2.91 22.47 -12.53
CA ARG A 112 -2.35 22.18 -11.22
C ARG A 112 -1.25 21.14 -11.28
N VAL A 113 -1.46 20.03 -11.97
CA VAL A 113 -0.51 18.91 -12.09
C VAL A 113 -0.19 18.67 -13.57
N HIS A 114 0.69 19.50 -14.11
CA HIS A 114 1.03 19.49 -15.55
C HIS A 114 1.86 18.27 -15.97
N TRP A 115 2.57 17.63 -15.06
CA TRP A 115 3.47 16.49 -15.30
C TRP A 115 2.83 15.12 -15.12
N GLY A 116 1.57 15.07 -14.64
CA GLY A 116 0.86 13.81 -14.41
C GLY A 116 0.44 13.10 -15.70
N ILE A 117 -0.03 11.86 -15.57
CA ILE A 117 -0.53 11.06 -16.68
C ILE A 117 -1.84 11.66 -17.17
N THR A 118 -1.86 12.09 -18.43
CA THR A 118 -3.07 12.66 -19.04
C THR A 118 -4.18 11.62 -19.10
N LEU A 119 -5.42 12.02 -18.74
CA LEU A 119 -6.57 11.15 -18.90
C LEU A 119 -6.84 10.92 -20.39
N PRO A 120 -7.15 9.68 -20.79
CA PRO A 120 -7.32 9.34 -22.22
C PRO A 120 -8.59 9.91 -22.84
N PHE A 121 -9.55 10.32 -22.01
CA PHE A 121 -10.85 10.86 -22.43
C PHE A 121 -10.97 12.38 -22.20
N ASP A 122 -9.98 12.99 -21.53
CA ASP A 122 -9.92 14.43 -21.26
C ASP A 122 -8.47 14.91 -21.16
N GLU A 123 -8.02 15.68 -22.17
CA GLU A 123 -6.64 16.16 -22.26
C GLU A 123 -6.30 17.27 -21.27
N ASP A 124 -7.29 17.90 -20.66
CA ASP A 124 -7.11 18.96 -19.66
C ASP A 124 -6.95 18.42 -18.23
N HIS A 125 -7.06 17.10 -18.06
CA HIS A 125 -6.91 16.45 -16.77
C HIS A 125 -5.80 15.40 -16.77
N THR A 126 -5.22 15.20 -15.59
CA THR A 126 -4.26 14.13 -15.29
C THR A 126 -4.83 13.18 -14.26
N ALA A 127 -4.37 11.92 -14.27
CA ALA A 127 -4.74 10.94 -13.27
C ALA A 127 -4.22 11.34 -11.88
N TYR A 128 -5.04 11.11 -10.86
CA TYR A 128 -4.62 11.25 -9.47
C TYR A 128 -3.56 10.20 -9.15
N VAL A 129 -2.53 10.60 -8.41
CA VAL A 129 -1.34 9.77 -8.13
C VAL A 129 -1.67 8.39 -7.56
N TRP A 130 -2.67 8.28 -6.70
CA TRP A 130 -3.03 6.98 -6.12
C TRP A 130 -3.73 6.04 -7.11
N VAL A 131 -4.39 6.57 -8.14
CA VAL A 131 -4.95 5.73 -9.21
C VAL A 131 -3.82 5.11 -10.03
N ASP A 132 -2.78 5.89 -10.35
CA ASP A 132 -1.59 5.41 -11.03
C ASP A 132 -0.82 4.39 -10.17
N ALA A 133 -0.51 4.77 -8.94
CA ALA A 133 0.24 3.93 -8.01
C ALA A 133 -0.41 2.57 -7.73
N LEU A 134 -1.75 2.54 -7.56
CA LEU A 134 -2.48 1.30 -7.32
C LEU A 134 -2.62 0.45 -8.59
N ALA A 135 -2.89 1.07 -9.74
CA ALA A 135 -2.99 0.36 -11.01
C ALA A 135 -1.67 -0.32 -11.42
N ASN A 136 -0.53 0.18 -10.93
CA ASN A 136 0.78 -0.44 -11.18
C ASN A 136 0.87 -1.90 -10.70
N TYR A 137 0.13 -2.30 -9.68
CA TYR A 137 0.07 -3.70 -9.24
C TYR A 137 -0.43 -4.65 -10.34
N LEU A 138 -1.40 -4.21 -11.15
CA LEU A 138 -1.89 -5.01 -12.28
C LEU A 138 -0.85 -5.11 -13.40
N THR A 139 -0.17 -4.02 -13.69
CA THR A 139 0.89 -3.99 -14.71
C THR A 139 2.08 -4.85 -14.29
N ALA A 140 2.54 -4.68 -13.04
CA ALA A 140 3.70 -5.41 -12.53
C ALA A 140 3.44 -6.91 -12.38
N SER A 141 2.19 -7.32 -12.12
CA SER A 141 1.80 -8.73 -12.02
C SER A 141 1.56 -9.41 -13.38
N GLY A 142 1.56 -8.64 -14.47
CA GLY A 142 1.22 -9.14 -15.81
C GLY A 142 -0.29 -9.37 -16.01
N ALA A 143 -1.15 -8.87 -15.12
CA ALA A 143 -2.60 -8.92 -15.30
C ALA A 143 -3.07 -7.98 -16.41
N ILE A 144 -2.28 -6.94 -16.69
CA ILE A 144 -2.47 -6.01 -17.80
C ILE A 144 -1.17 -5.98 -18.61
N ASP A 145 -1.27 -6.25 -19.91
CA ASP A 145 -0.16 -6.07 -20.83
C ASP A 145 -0.07 -4.59 -21.25
N ALA A 146 0.88 -3.86 -20.68
CA ALA A 146 1.10 -2.44 -20.96
C ALA A 146 1.51 -2.15 -22.42
N THR A 147 1.86 -3.18 -23.19
CA THR A 147 2.24 -3.05 -24.62
C THR A 147 1.04 -3.09 -25.56
N GLN A 148 -0.11 -3.56 -25.08
CA GLN A 148 -1.33 -3.69 -25.87
C GLN A 148 -2.28 -2.50 -25.66
N PRO A 149 -3.06 -2.11 -26.69
CA PRO A 149 -4.11 -1.10 -26.49
C PRO A 149 -5.18 -1.60 -25.51
N ILE A 150 -5.45 -0.82 -24.47
CA ILE A 150 -6.33 -1.21 -23.36
C ILE A 150 -7.78 -1.46 -23.80
N GLY A 151 -8.24 -0.95 -24.93
CA GLY A 151 -9.58 -1.23 -25.44
C GLY A 151 -9.78 -2.64 -26.04
N GLU A 152 -8.71 -3.41 -26.18
CA GLU A 152 -8.71 -4.75 -26.78
C GLU A 152 -8.44 -5.86 -25.75
N GLN A 153 -8.02 -5.51 -24.54
CA GLN A 153 -7.81 -6.45 -23.43
C GLN A 153 -9.09 -6.55 -22.61
N GLY A 154 -9.60 -7.78 -22.49
CA GLY A 154 -10.60 -8.09 -21.47
C GLY A 154 -9.92 -8.14 -20.10
N PHE A 155 -10.47 -7.43 -19.11
CA PHE A 155 -10.04 -7.57 -17.71
C PHE A 155 -10.55 -8.85 -17.05
N GLU A 156 -11.31 -9.67 -17.77
CA GLU A 156 -12.05 -10.82 -17.22
C GLU A 156 -11.16 -12.04 -16.98
N ASP A 157 -10.02 -12.14 -17.66
CA ASP A 157 -9.12 -13.28 -17.54
C ASP A 157 -7.71 -12.84 -17.14
N VAL A 158 -7.42 -12.97 -15.85
CA VAL A 158 -6.08 -12.78 -15.29
C VAL A 158 -5.28 -14.07 -15.19
N SER A 159 -5.74 -15.15 -15.85
CA SER A 159 -5.04 -16.43 -15.87
C SER A 159 -3.65 -16.29 -16.49
N GLY A 160 -2.66 -16.94 -15.86
CA GLY A 160 -1.26 -16.82 -16.28
C GLY A 160 -0.52 -15.60 -15.77
N SER A 161 -1.19 -14.66 -15.07
CA SER A 161 -0.57 -13.55 -14.35
C SER A 161 -0.30 -13.90 -12.89
N TRP A 162 0.41 -13.00 -12.17
CA TRP A 162 0.61 -13.07 -10.72
C TRP A 162 -0.54 -12.39 -9.94
N TRP A 163 -1.63 -12.02 -10.60
CA TRP A 163 -2.81 -11.42 -9.98
C TRP A 163 -3.94 -12.46 -9.84
N PRO A 164 -4.71 -12.46 -8.72
CA PRO A 164 -4.55 -11.60 -7.53
C PRO A 164 -3.30 -11.97 -6.74
N CYS A 165 -2.61 -10.96 -6.20
CA CYS A 165 -1.45 -11.18 -5.35
C CYS A 165 -1.85 -11.88 -4.05
N ASP A 166 -0.93 -12.69 -3.50
CA ASP A 166 -1.16 -13.39 -2.24
C ASP A 166 -1.17 -12.43 -1.05
N LEU A 167 -0.32 -11.40 -1.09
CA LEU A 167 -0.17 -10.46 0.00
C LEU A 167 0.19 -9.05 -0.49
N HIS A 168 -0.56 -8.04 -0.04
CA HIS A 168 -0.11 -6.66 0.01
C HIS A 168 0.55 -6.38 1.36
N LEU A 169 1.85 -6.16 1.38
CA LEU A 169 2.60 -5.75 2.56
C LEU A 169 2.78 -4.23 2.52
N VAL A 170 2.12 -3.51 3.43
CA VAL A 170 2.03 -2.05 3.38
C VAL A 170 2.24 -1.41 4.74
N GLY A 171 2.66 -0.15 4.76
CA GLY A 171 2.66 0.64 5.99
C GLY A 171 1.22 1.02 6.42
N LYS A 172 1.01 1.15 7.72
CA LYS A 172 -0.31 1.53 8.28
C LYS A 172 -0.85 2.85 7.74
N ASP A 173 0.01 3.77 7.32
CA ASP A 173 -0.33 5.09 6.78
C ASP A 173 -1.02 5.04 5.42
N ILE A 174 -0.85 3.96 4.68
CA ILE A 174 -1.46 3.76 3.36
C ILE A 174 -2.52 2.64 3.36
N ILE A 175 -3.00 2.25 4.54
CA ILE A 175 -3.98 1.15 4.63
C ILE A 175 -5.30 1.52 3.96
N THR A 176 -5.78 2.76 4.08
CA THR A 176 -7.01 3.20 3.43
C THR A 176 -6.93 3.06 1.91
N MET A 177 -5.77 3.37 1.32
CA MET A 177 -5.55 3.22 -0.12
C MET A 177 -5.61 1.76 -0.57
N HIS A 178 -5.09 0.83 0.23
CA HIS A 178 -5.00 -0.58 -0.11
C HIS A 178 -6.21 -1.42 0.34
N ALA A 179 -6.89 -1.01 1.41
CA ALA A 179 -8.03 -1.74 1.95
C ALA A 179 -9.40 -1.13 1.60
N VAL A 180 -9.42 0.11 1.06
CA VAL A 180 -10.67 0.77 0.65
C VAL A 180 -10.62 1.18 -0.82
N TYR A 181 -9.69 2.06 -1.21
CA TYR A 181 -9.67 2.60 -2.59
C TYR A 181 -9.37 1.50 -3.61
N TRP A 182 -8.32 0.71 -3.38
CA TRP A 182 -7.90 -0.32 -4.30
C TRP A 182 -8.93 -1.43 -4.52
N PRO A 183 -9.48 -2.07 -3.47
CA PRO A 183 -10.49 -3.10 -3.66
C PRO A 183 -11.75 -2.57 -4.34
N THR A 184 -12.22 -1.37 -4.01
CA THR A 184 -13.39 -0.79 -4.67
C THR A 184 -13.15 -0.48 -6.15
N LEU A 185 -11.95 -0.02 -6.52
CA LEU A 185 -11.55 0.15 -7.93
C LEU A 185 -11.55 -1.20 -8.67
N LEU A 186 -11.00 -2.25 -8.04
CA LEU A 186 -11.00 -3.60 -8.61
C LEU A 186 -12.41 -4.16 -8.78
N MET A 187 -13.27 -4.01 -7.77
CA MET A 187 -14.68 -4.39 -7.85
C MET A 187 -15.39 -3.64 -8.99
N GLY A 188 -15.07 -2.34 -9.17
CA GLY A 188 -15.63 -1.51 -10.23
C GLY A 188 -15.29 -2.00 -11.64
N VAL A 189 -14.13 -2.61 -11.82
CA VAL A 189 -13.71 -3.17 -13.11
C VAL A 189 -13.87 -4.69 -13.20
N GLY A 190 -14.47 -5.32 -12.19
CA GLY A 190 -14.74 -6.77 -12.17
C GLY A 190 -13.51 -7.64 -11.95
N LEU A 191 -12.43 -7.09 -11.39
CA LEU A 191 -11.22 -7.83 -11.06
C LEU A 191 -11.25 -8.38 -9.63
N PRO A 192 -10.61 -9.53 -9.38
CA PRO A 192 -10.48 -10.05 -8.02
C PRO A 192 -9.61 -9.12 -7.15
N VAL A 193 -9.98 -9.01 -5.88
CA VAL A 193 -9.20 -8.28 -4.87
C VAL A 193 -7.98 -9.11 -4.42
N PRO A 194 -6.92 -8.50 -3.82
CA PRO A 194 -5.79 -9.23 -3.25
C PRO A 194 -6.26 -10.25 -2.21
N LYS A 195 -5.51 -11.35 -2.02
CA LYS A 195 -5.91 -12.41 -1.08
C LYS A 195 -5.74 -11.99 0.38
N GLN A 196 -4.76 -11.12 0.68
CA GLN A 196 -4.53 -10.61 2.03
C GLN A 196 -3.83 -9.24 2.00
N ILE A 197 -4.07 -8.44 3.03
CA ILE A 197 -3.38 -7.16 3.28
C ILE A 197 -2.78 -7.22 4.68
N LEU A 198 -1.45 -7.09 4.78
CA LEU A 198 -0.74 -6.99 6.05
C LEU A 198 -0.21 -5.56 6.19
N ALA A 199 -0.69 -4.84 7.21
CA ALA A 199 -0.24 -3.51 7.51
C ALA A 199 0.74 -3.52 8.70
N HIS A 200 1.97 -3.05 8.45
CA HIS A 200 2.98 -2.90 9.49
C HIS A 200 3.01 -1.48 10.07
N GLY A 201 3.56 -1.33 11.26
CA GLY A 201 3.77 -0.04 11.92
C GLY A 201 4.91 0.78 11.32
N TRP A 202 5.17 1.92 11.91
CA TRP A 202 6.29 2.79 11.52
C TRP A 202 7.57 2.44 12.27
N TRP A 203 8.70 2.74 11.66
CA TRP A 203 9.95 2.90 12.35
C TRP A 203 10.04 4.33 12.90
N VAL A 204 10.28 4.43 14.20
CA VAL A 204 10.43 5.70 14.90
C VAL A 204 11.82 5.82 15.51
N VAL A 205 12.33 7.03 15.61
CA VAL A 205 13.54 7.39 16.33
C VAL A 205 13.13 8.45 17.35
N ASP A 206 13.44 8.24 18.62
CA ASP A 206 13.04 9.12 19.71
C ASP A 206 11.54 9.46 19.68
N ASP A 207 10.70 8.42 19.54
CA ASP A 207 9.24 8.48 19.42
C ASP A 207 8.71 9.34 18.25
N THR A 208 9.58 9.68 17.31
CA THR A 208 9.23 10.46 16.13
C THR A 208 9.34 9.60 14.86
N LYS A 209 8.31 9.63 14.00
CA LYS A 209 8.34 8.94 12.70
C LYS A 209 9.57 9.37 11.90
N MET A 210 10.30 8.40 11.33
CA MET A 210 11.42 8.68 10.43
C MET A 210 10.92 9.43 9.20
N SER A 211 11.52 10.57 8.92
CA SER A 211 11.18 11.40 7.76
C SER A 211 12.41 12.11 7.22
N LYS A 212 12.53 12.14 5.89
CA LYS A 212 13.61 12.87 5.20
C LYS A 212 13.58 14.36 5.53
N SER A 213 12.39 14.93 5.73
CA SER A 213 12.22 16.35 6.08
C SER A 213 12.70 16.70 7.47
N ILE A 214 12.69 15.73 8.41
CA ILE A 214 13.18 15.88 9.80
C ILE A 214 14.67 15.53 9.87
N GLY A 215 15.19 14.75 8.93
CA GLY A 215 16.60 14.34 8.88
C GLY A 215 16.97 13.22 9.87
N ASN A 216 15.98 12.51 10.42
CA ASN A 216 16.16 11.41 11.37
C ASN A 216 16.13 10.02 10.72
N VAL A 217 16.30 9.95 9.39
CA VAL A 217 16.30 8.69 8.63
C VAL A 217 17.63 7.97 8.86
N ILE A 218 17.53 6.71 9.23
CA ILE A 218 18.69 5.80 9.32
C ILE A 218 18.88 5.13 7.97
N ASP A 219 20.09 5.23 7.43
CA ASP A 219 20.43 4.58 6.16
C ASP A 219 20.69 3.09 6.36
N PRO A 220 19.82 2.20 5.81
CA PRO A 220 20.01 0.76 5.94
C PRO A 220 21.24 0.23 5.20
N LEU A 221 21.71 0.94 4.16
CA LEU A 221 22.93 0.54 3.43
C LEU A 221 24.15 0.78 4.30
N ALA A 222 24.25 1.93 4.96
CA ALA A 222 25.34 2.20 5.89
C ALA A 222 25.39 1.18 7.04
N LEU A 223 24.23 0.81 7.61
CA LEU A 223 24.17 -0.27 8.60
C LEU A 223 24.60 -1.63 8.03
N SER A 224 24.23 -1.93 6.78
CA SER A 224 24.61 -3.18 6.13
C SER A 224 26.11 -3.25 5.84
N ASP A 225 26.73 -2.14 5.48
CA ASP A 225 28.17 -2.04 5.26
C ASP A 225 28.96 -2.24 6.56
N GLU A 226 28.45 -1.72 7.69
CA GLU A 226 29.11 -1.80 8.98
C GLU A 226 28.89 -3.16 9.69
N PHE A 227 27.65 -3.67 9.72
CA PHE A 227 27.26 -4.84 10.52
C PHE A 227 26.89 -6.08 9.70
N GLY A 228 26.82 -5.96 8.39
CA GLY A 228 26.37 -7.01 7.49
C GLY A 228 24.87 -7.01 7.23
N THR A 229 24.47 -7.38 6.02
CA THR A 229 23.08 -7.38 5.55
C THR A 229 22.17 -8.28 6.38
N ASP A 230 22.66 -9.44 6.82
CA ASP A 230 21.88 -10.39 7.62
C ASP A 230 21.51 -9.81 9.00
N ALA A 231 22.40 -9.03 9.60
CA ALA A 231 22.15 -8.35 10.86
C ALA A 231 21.01 -7.31 10.73
N VAL A 232 21.05 -6.52 9.64
CA VAL A 232 20.00 -5.51 9.37
C VAL A 232 18.67 -6.19 9.10
N ARG A 233 18.63 -7.25 8.27
CA ARG A 233 17.41 -8.02 7.99
C ARG A 233 16.84 -8.65 9.27
N TRP A 234 17.69 -9.25 10.09
CA TRP A 234 17.29 -9.82 11.38
C TRP A 234 16.67 -8.77 12.29
N PHE A 235 17.33 -7.61 12.43
CA PHE A 235 16.82 -6.51 13.23
C PHE A 235 15.44 -6.06 12.76
N LEU A 236 15.27 -5.79 11.48
CA LEU A 236 14.01 -5.30 10.91
C LEU A 236 12.85 -6.27 11.16
N LEU A 237 13.08 -7.57 10.99
CA LEU A 237 12.03 -8.58 11.18
C LEU A 237 11.79 -8.93 12.65
N ARG A 238 12.82 -8.84 13.48
CA ARG A 238 12.76 -9.28 14.88
C ARG A 238 12.26 -8.19 15.82
N GLU A 239 12.56 -6.94 15.52
CA GLU A 239 12.23 -5.81 16.39
C GLU A 239 10.81 -5.27 16.18
N MET A 240 10.30 -5.34 14.95
CA MET A 240 8.99 -4.78 14.63
C MET A 240 7.87 -5.78 14.96
N PRO A 241 6.99 -5.47 15.92
CA PRO A 241 5.76 -6.23 16.11
C PRO A 241 4.82 -6.03 14.92
N THR A 242 4.06 -7.06 14.56
CA THR A 242 3.08 -6.94 13.48
C THR A 242 2.04 -5.88 13.84
N GLY A 243 1.92 -4.84 13.01
CA GLY A 243 0.93 -3.77 13.14
C GLY A 243 1.25 -2.66 14.13
N ALA A 244 2.25 -2.82 14.99
CA ALA A 244 2.68 -1.77 15.94
C ALA A 244 3.95 -1.07 15.46
N ASP A 245 4.19 0.13 16.00
CA ASP A 245 5.41 0.89 15.72
C ASP A 245 6.62 0.26 16.42
N ALA A 246 7.77 0.37 15.81
CA ALA A 246 9.04 -0.09 16.37
C ALA A 246 10.04 1.06 16.48
N SER A 247 10.73 1.13 17.61
CA SER A 247 11.76 2.14 17.83
C SER A 247 13.13 1.61 17.39
N TYR A 248 13.82 2.43 16.60
CA TYR A 248 15.23 2.22 16.31
C TYR A 248 16.08 2.93 17.37
N SER A 249 17.05 2.21 17.92
CA SER A 249 18.26 2.77 18.53
C SER A 249 19.42 1.82 18.27
N ILE A 250 20.64 2.36 18.37
CA ILE A 250 21.85 1.52 18.17
C ILE A 250 21.94 0.43 19.27
N GLU A 251 21.50 0.71 20.49
CA GLU A 251 21.50 -0.27 21.60
C GLU A 251 20.53 -1.41 21.30
N ARG A 252 19.35 -1.13 20.77
CA ARG A 252 18.38 -2.14 20.32
C ARG A 252 18.95 -2.97 19.18
N PHE A 253 19.55 -2.30 18.18
CA PHE A 253 20.20 -2.97 17.07
C PHE A 253 21.29 -3.93 17.55
N MET A 254 22.20 -3.47 18.42
CA MET A 254 23.29 -4.29 18.99
C MET A 254 22.77 -5.46 19.82
N THR A 255 21.64 -5.28 20.51
CA THR A 255 20.98 -6.36 21.23
C THR A 255 20.53 -7.46 20.26
N ARG A 256 19.86 -7.11 19.15
CA ARG A 256 19.42 -8.09 18.13
C ARG A 256 20.59 -8.70 17.37
N TYR A 257 21.62 -7.91 17.11
CA TYR A 257 22.87 -8.42 16.53
C TYR A 257 23.49 -9.51 17.43
N GLY A 258 23.52 -9.27 18.75
CA GLY A 258 23.95 -10.26 19.74
C GLY A 258 23.08 -11.52 19.76
N GLU A 259 21.76 -11.40 19.61
CA GLU A 259 20.84 -12.56 19.49
C GLU A 259 21.15 -13.40 18.25
N LEU A 260 21.37 -12.77 17.10
CA LEU A 260 21.71 -13.46 15.86
C LEU A 260 23.00 -14.30 16.02
N ALA A 261 24.02 -13.71 16.61
CA ALA A 261 25.30 -14.39 16.82
C ALA A 261 25.25 -15.45 17.92
N ASN A 262 24.71 -15.08 19.11
CA ASN A 262 24.87 -15.90 20.32
C ASN A 262 23.70 -16.89 20.55
N VAL A 263 22.53 -16.65 19.97
CA VAL A 263 21.39 -17.58 20.10
C VAL A 263 21.31 -18.46 18.88
N LEU A 264 21.05 -17.89 17.70
CA LEU A 264 20.91 -18.65 16.46
C LEU A 264 22.23 -19.29 16.03
N GLY A 265 23.32 -18.53 16.04
CA GLY A 265 24.66 -19.02 15.68
C GLY A 265 25.13 -20.14 16.60
N ASN A 266 24.94 -20.03 17.92
CA ASN A 266 25.25 -21.10 18.86
C ASN A 266 24.36 -22.33 18.67
N LEU A 267 23.08 -22.15 18.38
CA LEU A 267 22.17 -23.28 18.10
C LEU A 267 22.67 -24.04 16.86
N ALA A 268 22.91 -23.33 15.76
CA ALA A 268 23.40 -23.92 14.52
C ALA A 268 24.73 -24.65 14.74
N SER A 269 25.69 -24.01 15.42
CA SER A 269 27.00 -24.62 15.73
C SER A 269 26.87 -25.90 16.56
N ARG A 270 26.00 -25.91 17.58
CA ARG A 270 25.78 -27.10 18.42
C ARG A 270 25.09 -28.21 17.63
N VAL A 271 24.08 -27.90 16.84
CA VAL A 271 23.39 -28.91 16.02
C VAL A 271 24.34 -29.53 15.01
N ILE A 272 25.15 -28.72 14.30
CA ILE A 272 26.14 -29.20 13.34
C ILE A 272 27.17 -30.10 14.04
N ALA A 273 27.71 -29.66 15.17
CA ALA A 273 28.67 -30.48 15.94
C ALA A 273 28.06 -31.79 16.45
N MET A 274 26.78 -31.83 16.79
CA MET A 274 26.09 -33.08 17.20
C MET A 274 25.87 -33.99 15.99
N VAL A 275 25.48 -33.45 14.85
CA VAL A 275 25.32 -34.24 13.60
C VAL A 275 26.66 -34.84 13.19
N ASP A 276 27.73 -34.07 13.22
CA ASP A 276 29.08 -34.55 12.93
C ASP A 276 29.51 -35.67 13.90
N LYS A 277 29.36 -35.42 15.20
CA LYS A 277 29.83 -36.36 16.25
C LYS A 277 29.00 -37.66 16.32
N TYR A 278 27.69 -37.61 16.12
CA TYR A 278 26.80 -38.74 16.36
C TYR A 278 26.22 -39.38 15.12
N ARG A 279 26.43 -38.76 13.96
CA ARG A 279 25.85 -39.18 12.68
C ARG A 279 26.84 -39.08 11.49
N ASP A 280 28.14 -38.94 11.79
CA ASP A 280 29.18 -38.84 10.79
C ASP A 280 28.92 -37.75 9.72
N GLY A 281 28.34 -36.61 10.13
CA GLY A 281 27.97 -35.50 9.25
C GLY A 281 26.67 -35.70 8.42
N VAL A 282 25.98 -36.82 8.60
CA VAL A 282 24.76 -37.13 7.83
C VAL A 282 23.50 -36.74 8.60
N VAL A 283 22.71 -35.85 8.02
CA VAL A 283 21.37 -35.53 8.52
C VAL A 283 20.42 -36.65 8.10
N PRO A 284 19.79 -37.39 9.05
CA PRO A 284 18.87 -38.47 8.68
C PRO A 284 17.61 -37.91 8.02
N ASP A 285 17.09 -38.66 7.03
CA ASP A 285 15.76 -38.40 6.49
C ASP A 285 14.73 -38.57 7.62
N ALA A 286 14.20 -37.50 8.14
CA ALA A 286 13.07 -37.53 9.03
C ALA A 286 11.81 -37.75 8.20
N PRO A 287 10.90 -38.71 8.53
CA PRO A 287 9.58 -38.74 7.94
C PRO A 287 8.94 -37.39 8.24
N GLY A 288 8.57 -36.67 7.18
CA GLY A 288 8.03 -35.32 7.29
C GLY A 288 6.84 -35.29 8.24
N THR A 289 7.07 -34.83 9.47
CA THR A 289 6.01 -34.24 10.27
C THR A 289 5.74 -32.91 9.63
N GLY A 290 4.70 -32.82 8.80
CA GLY A 290 4.28 -31.57 8.20
C GLY A 290 4.07 -30.54 9.32
N LEU A 291 4.85 -29.45 9.26
CA LEU A 291 4.60 -28.19 9.94
C LEU A 291 3.68 -27.37 9.04
#